data_20af9f7f4eef9f67f0f190761294ccec
#
_entry.id   20af9f7f4eef9f67f0f190761294ccec
#
_cell.length_a   1.000
_cell.length_b   1.000
_cell.length_c   1.000
_cell.angle_alpha   90.00
_cell.angle_beta   90.00
_cell.angle_gamma   90.00
#
_symmetry.space_group_name_H-M   'P 1'
#
loop_
_entity.id
_entity.type
_entity.pdbx_description
1 polymer ?
#
loop_
_entity_poly.entity_id
_entity_poly.type
_entity_poly.pdbx_seq_one_letter_code
_entity_poly.pdbx_strand_id
1 'polypeptide(L)'
;LIISILSGMIFFSATAFGQAEKPASATIGKEKKTAKTYLDLMVNVVSTNINYGGANTSLADYKKSSNGIQAGASFQAGITPAFSVVSELYFMRKGGKLNANNPLTNNVTSLRLNTLELPVLARFHFGKFYVNAGPSIAYNISGTRKTEDVSSKLSFKNSPEGFKRFDAGVQIGGGVEFPFKQKRIALDIRYVHGLTNIAHRQEMRNRVVMISVNFSKRWKTNPLGVK
;
A
#
# COMPACT_ATOMS: atom_id res chain seq x y z
N LEU A 1 24.32 -9.11 7.72
CA LEU A 1 23.22 -9.83 8.43
C LEU A 1 21.84 -9.48 7.88
N ILE A 2 21.67 -8.37 7.15
CA ILE A 2 20.37 -7.91 6.63
C ILE A 2 20.05 -8.53 5.26
N ILE A 3 21.04 -8.98 4.52
CA ILE A 3 20.89 -9.55 3.16
C ILE A 3 20.38 -11.01 3.21
N SER A 4 20.63 -11.73 4.30
CA SER A 4 20.23 -13.13 4.44
C SER A 4 18.73 -13.34 4.74
N ILE A 5 18.00 -12.31 5.15
CA ILE A 5 16.57 -12.41 5.51
C ILE A 5 15.67 -12.30 4.27
N LEU A 6 16.16 -11.66 3.20
CA LEU A 6 15.37 -11.49 1.97
C LEU A 6 15.34 -12.74 1.08
N SER A 7 16.30 -13.66 1.25
CA SER A 7 16.38 -14.91 0.46
C SER A 7 15.46 -16.03 0.98
N GLY A 8 14.91 -15.92 2.19
CA GLY A 8 14.11 -16.98 2.83
C GLY A 8 12.63 -16.98 2.49
N MET A 9 12.10 -15.96 1.78
CA MET A 9 10.65 -15.81 1.56
C MET A 9 10.16 -16.22 0.16
N ILE A 10 11.00 -16.79 -0.70
CA ILE A 10 10.64 -17.11 -2.09
C ILE A 10 10.38 -18.62 -2.32
N PHE A 11 10.63 -19.49 -1.38
CA PHE A 11 10.34 -20.93 -1.52
C PHE A 11 9.13 -21.34 -0.68
N PHE A 12 7.92 -21.01 -1.12
CA PHE A 12 6.76 -21.84 -0.83
C PHE A 12 6.67 -22.90 -1.94
N SER A 13 7.22 -24.07 -1.67
CA SER A 13 7.05 -25.27 -2.50
C SER A 13 5.56 -25.65 -2.50
N ALA A 14 4.89 -25.43 -3.63
CA ALA A 14 3.59 -26.01 -3.90
C ALA A 14 3.76 -27.48 -4.26
N THR A 15 3.84 -28.33 -3.23
CA THR A 15 3.65 -29.77 -3.38
C THR A 15 2.39 -30.17 -2.63
N ALA A 16 1.56 -30.91 -3.35
CA ALA A 16 0.38 -31.63 -2.92
C ALA A 16 -0.98 -30.92 -3.05
N PHE A 17 -1.59 -31.07 -4.24
CA PHE A 17 -2.97 -31.54 -4.27
C PHE A 17 -3.12 -32.57 -5.39
N GLY A 18 -3.62 -33.73 -4.98
CA GLY A 18 -3.67 -34.98 -5.70
C GLY A 18 -4.41 -34.93 -7.03
N GLN A 19 -4.01 -35.83 -7.88
CA GLN A 19 -4.72 -36.26 -9.09
C GLN A 19 -6.06 -36.87 -8.67
N ALA A 20 -7.14 -36.27 -9.12
CA ALA A 20 -8.43 -36.97 -9.25
C ALA A 20 -8.71 -37.15 -10.73
N GLU A 21 -8.93 -38.40 -11.12
CA GLU A 21 -9.22 -38.83 -12.47
C GLU A 21 -10.49 -38.22 -13.04
N LYS A 22 -10.45 -38.05 -14.34
CA LYS A 22 -11.41 -37.48 -15.25
C LYS A 22 -12.60 -38.39 -15.50
N PRO A 23 -13.85 -37.92 -15.48
CA PRO A 23 -14.87 -38.47 -16.38
C PRO A 23 -14.96 -37.61 -17.64
N ALA A 24 -14.88 -38.27 -18.77
CA ALA A 24 -15.12 -37.69 -20.07
C ALA A 24 -16.60 -37.35 -20.20
N SER A 25 -16.95 -36.10 -20.56
CA SER A 25 -18.02 -35.77 -21.49
C SER A 25 -18.31 -34.29 -21.61
N ALA A 26 -18.68 -33.86 -22.82
CA ALA A 26 -19.34 -32.61 -23.23
C ALA A 26 -18.49 -31.35 -23.29
N THR A 27 -17.94 -31.12 -24.45
CA THR A 27 -17.37 -29.90 -24.96
C THR A 27 -18.44 -28.84 -25.20
N ILE A 28 -18.71 -28.02 -24.16
CA ILE A 28 -19.20 -26.66 -24.35
C ILE A 28 -17.97 -25.80 -24.13
N GLY A 29 -17.50 -25.13 -25.19
CA GLY A 29 -16.29 -24.31 -25.17
C GLY A 29 -16.37 -23.16 -24.18
N LYS A 30 -16.10 -23.44 -22.91
CA LYS A 30 -15.80 -22.39 -21.91
C LYS A 30 -14.42 -21.85 -22.26
N GLU A 31 -14.41 -20.62 -22.78
CA GLU A 31 -13.18 -19.84 -22.95
C GLU A 31 -12.30 -19.99 -21.69
N LYS A 32 -11.13 -20.62 -21.84
CA LYS A 32 -10.21 -20.87 -20.74
C LYS A 32 -9.75 -19.52 -20.21
N LYS A 33 -10.31 -19.08 -19.07
CA LYS A 33 -9.91 -17.83 -18.43
C LYS A 33 -8.43 -17.91 -18.10
N THR A 34 -7.61 -17.16 -18.82
CA THR A 34 -6.16 -17.09 -18.58
C THR A 34 -5.82 -16.05 -17.54
N ALA A 35 -4.79 -16.31 -16.75
CA ALA A 35 -4.21 -15.33 -15.83
C ALA A 35 -3.73 -14.09 -16.61
N LYS A 36 -4.09 -12.89 -16.12
CA LYS A 36 -3.79 -11.63 -16.82
C LYS A 36 -2.77 -10.82 -16.05
N THR A 37 -1.75 -10.36 -16.76
CA THR A 37 -0.70 -9.48 -16.23
C THR A 37 -0.93 -8.07 -16.73
N TYR A 38 -0.77 -7.07 -15.83
CA TYR A 38 -0.98 -5.67 -16.13
C TYR A 38 0.16 -4.80 -15.61
N LEU A 39 0.44 -3.74 -16.34
CA LEU A 39 1.23 -2.61 -15.87
C LEU A 39 0.28 -1.41 -15.72
N ASP A 40 0.23 -0.83 -14.53
CA ASP A 40 -0.64 0.27 -14.19
C ASP A 40 0.18 1.53 -13.92
N LEU A 41 -0.32 2.68 -14.39
CA LEU A 41 0.10 3.99 -13.90
C LEU A 41 -0.95 4.47 -12.89
N MET A 42 -0.50 5.03 -11.78
CA MET A 42 -1.33 5.38 -10.64
C MET A 42 -1.16 6.85 -10.29
N VAL A 43 -2.28 7.57 -10.17
CA VAL A 43 -2.33 8.90 -9.57
C VAL A 43 -3.56 8.94 -8.68
N ASN A 44 -3.36 9.13 -7.39
CA ASN A 44 -4.41 8.95 -6.40
C ASN A 44 -4.45 10.12 -5.41
N VAL A 45 -5.62 10.34 -4.84
CA VAL A 45 -5.80 11.19 -3.65
C VAL A 45 -5.86 10.30 -2.43
N VAL A 46 -5.16 10.71 -1.38
CA VAL A 46 -5.08 9.96 -0.14
C VAL A 46 -5.48 10.83 1.04
N SER A 47 -6.19 10.24 1.98
CA SER A 47 -6.45 10.82 3.30
C SER A 47 -5.55 10.14 4.32
N THR A 48 -4.72 10.91 4.98
CA THR A 48 -3.68 10.38 5.88
C THR A 48 -3.84 10.93 7.28
N ASN A 49 -3.53 10.12 8.29
CA ASN A 49 -3.56 10.50 9.69
C ASN A 49 -2.39 9.84 10.44
N ILE A 50 -2.11 10.33 11.63
CA ILE A 50 -1.10 9.77 12.53
C ILE A 50 -1.80 9.23 13.77
N ASN A 51 -1.50 7.98 14.11
CA ASN A 51 -1.86 7.39 15.38
C ASN A 51 -0.71 7.58 16.37
N TYR A 52 -0.98 8.22 17.50
CA TYR A 52 0.01 8.54 18.51
C TYR A 52 0.16 7.47 19.60
N GLY A 53 -0.40 6.26 19.36
CA GLY A 53 -0.29 5.12 20.28
C GLY A 53 -1.11 5.23 21.56
N GLY A 54 -1.00 4.19 22.40
CA GLY A 54 -1.76 4.11 23.65
C GLY A 54 -1.31 5.09 24.74
N ALA A 55 -0.03 5.45 24.75
CA ALA A 55 0.53 6.41 25.72
C ALA A 55 0.05 7.86 25.51
N ASN A 56 -0.54 8.15 24.34
CA ASN A 56 -0.98 9.51 23.96
C ASN A 56 -2.46 9.51 23.55
N THR A 57 -3.31 8.78 24.27
CA THR A 57 -4.76 8.72 24.01
C THR A 57 -5.42 10.07 24.13
N SER A 58 -4.91 10.97 24.98
CA SER A 58 -5.36 12.36 25.11
C SER A 58 -5.26 13.18 23.83
N LEU A 59 -4.47 12.75 22.85
CA LEU A 59 -4.39 13.40 21.54
C LEU A 59 -5.48 12.91 20.57
N ALA A 60 -6.27 11.91 20.93
CA ALA A 60 -7.22 11.28 20.02
C ALA A 60 -8.24 12.27 19.45
N ASP A 61 -8.76 13.18 20.28
CA ASP A 61 -9.81 14.14 19.92
C ASP A 61 -9.26 15.33 19.10
N TYR A 62 -7.95 15.53 19.14
CA TYR A 62 -7.28 16.63 18.43
C TYR A 62 -6.72 16.23 17.07
N LYS A 63 -6.75 14.93 16.72
CA LYS A 63 -6.24 14.44 15.43
C LYS A 63 -7.13 14.87 14.29
N LYS A 64 -6.51 15.37 13.22
CA LYS A 64 -7.18 15.69 11.97
C LYS A 64 -6.43 15.08 10.79
N SER A 65 -7.18 14.51 9.86
CA SER A 65 -6.61 13.97 8.62
C SER A 65 -6.00 15.08 7.76
N SER A 66 -4.99 14.71 7.01
CA SER A 66 -4.36 15.54 6.00
C SER A 66 -4.52 14.89 4.64
N ASN A 67 -4.89 15.66 3.65
CA ASN A 67 -4.94 15.16 2.28
C ASN A 67 -3.54 15.14 1.69
N GLY A 68 -3.25 14.11 0.93
CA GLY A 68 -2.01 13.92 0.20
C GLY A 68 -2.26 13.44 -1.21
N ILE A 69 -1.19 13.29 -1.95
CA ILE A 69 -1.17 12.72 -3.29
C ILE A 69 -0.27 11.50 -3.32
N GLN A 70 -0.60 10.56 -4.20
CA GLN A 70 0.21 9.39 -4.51
C GLN A 70 0.35 9.29 -6.02
N ALA A 71 1.55 9.01 -6.50
CA ALA A 71 1.81 8.76 -7.91
C ALA A 71 2.88 7.67 -8.06
N GLY A 72 2.71 6.77 -9.02
CA GLY A 72 3.63 5.67 -9.22
C GLY A 72 3.18 4.68 -10.27
N ALA A 73 3.78 3.49 -10.20
CA ALA A 73 3.47 2.38 -11.07
C ALA A 73 3.15 1.12 -10.26
N SER A 74 2.30 0.26 -10.81
CA SER A 74 1.93 -1.04 -10.25
C SER A 74 2.12 -2.10 -11.32
N PHE A 75 2.66 -3.23 -10.91
CA PHE A 75 2.79 -4.42 -11.73
C PHE A 75 1.99 -5.55 -11.11
N GLN A 76 0.98 -6.02 -11.83
CA GLN A 76 0.17 -7.17 -11.45
C GLN A 76 0.61 -8.38 -12.26
N ALA A 77 1.13 -9.41 -11.60
CA ALA A 77 1.42 -10.71 -12.18
C ALA A 77 0.27 -11.68 -11.89
N GLY A 78 -0.44 -12.12 -12.93
CA GLY A 78 -1.48 -13.13 -12.80
C GLY A 78 -0.88 -14.53 -12.59
N ILE A 79 -1.23 -15.19 -11.50
CA ILE A 79 -0.82 -16.58 -11.19
C ILE A 79 -1.89 -17.56 -11.67
N THR A 80 -3.13 -17.27 -11.32
CA THR A 80 -4.32 -17.99 -11.80
C THR A 80 -5.37 -16.99 -12.25
N PRO A 81 -6.46 -17.41 -12.91
CA PRO A 81 -7.56 -16.50 -13.24
C PRO A 81 -8.19 -15.79 -12.03
N ALA A 82 -8.10 -16.39 -10.84
CA ALA A 82 -8.66 -15.88 -9.61
C ALA A 82 -7.63 -15.24 -8.67
N PHE A 83 -6.32 -15.37 -8.95
CA PHE A 83 -5.26 -14.90 -8.05
C PHE A 83 -4.13 -14.22 -8.80
N SER A 84 -3.66 -13.11 -8.25
CA SER A 84 -2.52 -12.33 -8.75
C SER A 84 -1.66 -11.84 -7.60
N VAL A 85 -0.39 -11.62 -7.88
CA VAL A 85 0.52 -10.85 -7.02
C VAL A 85 0.69 -9.46 -7.62
N VAL A 86 0.58 -8.44 -6.79
CA VAL A 86 0.71 -7.03 -7.19
C VAL A 86 1.87 -6.42 -6.43
N SER A 87 2.85 -5.89 -7.15
CA SER A 87 3.93 -5.08 -6.59
C SER A 87 3.79 -3.65 -7.11
N GLU A 88 3.91 -2.68 -6.22
CA GLU A 88 3.79 -1.27 -6.58
C GLU A 88 5.04 -0.52 -6.14
N LEU A 89 5.33 0.57 -6.82
CA LEU A 89 6.33 1.55 -6.39
C LEU A 89 5.74 2.92 -6.61
N TYR A 90 5.56 3.67 -5.52
CA TYR A 90 4.96 4.99 -5.62
C TYR A 90 5.55 5.98 -4.63
N PHE A 91 5.56 7.23 -5.06
CA PHE A 91 5.75 8.37 -4.19
C PHE A 91 4.44 8.74 -3.53
N MET A 92 4.47 9.02 -2.23
CA MET A 92 3.29 9.47 -1.47
C MET A 92 3.67 10.61 -0.53
N ARG A 93 2.78 11.61 -0.45
CA ARG A 93 2.81 12.61 0.62
C ARG A 93 1.79 12.21 1.68
N LYS A 94 2.28 11.85 2.85
CA LYS A 94 1.47 11.44 4.01
C LYS A 94 1.78 12.25 5.25
N GLY A 95 0.91 12.17 6.28
CA GLY A 95 1.09 12.87 7.54
C GLY A 95 -0.20 13.02 8.32
N GLY A 96 -0.27 14.03 9.17
CA GLY A 96 -1.44 14.32 9.98
C GLY A 96 -1.37 15.73 10.56
N LYS A 97 -2.48 16.14 11.14
CA LYS A 97 -2.59 17.44 11.84
C LYS A 97 -3.06 17.22 13.27
N LEU A 98 -2.66 18.11 14.14
CA LEU A 98 -3.25 18.29 15.47
C LEU A 98 -3.90 19.68 15.52
N ASN A 99 -5.11 19.74 16.03
CA ASN A 99 -5.79 21.00 16.30
C ASN A 99 -5.08 21.76 17.44
N ALA A 100 -5.34 23.05 17.57
CA ALA A 100 -4.88 23.87 18.68
C ALA A 100 -5.41 23.35 20.03
N ASN A 101 -4.81 23.86 21.11
CA ASN A 101 -5.18 23.55 22.50
C ASN A 101 -5.14 22.04 22.82
N ASN A 102 -4.21 21.31 22.19
CA ASN A 102 -3.95 19.91 22.50
C ASN A 102 -2.89 19.78 23.62
N PRO A 103 -2.76 18.61 24.27
CA PRO A 103 -1.83 18.40 25.37
C PRO A 103 -0.34 18.68 25.08
N LEU A 104 0.06 18.80 23.81
CA LEU A 104 1.44 19.07 23.43
C LEU A 104 1.69 20.55 23.10
N THR A 105 0.67 21.27 22.63
CA THR A 105 0.82 22.65 22.18
C THR A 105 -0.53 23.33 22.05
N ASN A 106 -0.55 24.66 22.29
CA ASN A 106 -1.73 25.48 22.03
C ASN A 106 -1.97 25.75 20.54
N ASN A 107 -1.02 25.40 19.69
CA ASN A 107 -1.02 25.78 18.29
C ASN A 107 -1.37 24.61 17.38
N VAL A 108 -1.99 24.90 16.23
CA VAL A 108 -2.21 23.90 15.17
C VAL A 108 -0.85 23.44 14.64
N THR A 109 -0.65 22.12 14.68
CA THR A 109 0.58 21.51 14.16
C THR A 109 0.25 20.53 13.03
N SER A 110 0.96 20.63 11.92
CA SER A 110 0.88 19.66 10.84
C SER A 110 2.23 19.00 10.59
N LEU A 111 2.20 17.68 10.43
CA LEU A 111 3.34 16.88 10.03
C LEU A 111 3.11 16.37 8.61
N ARG A 112 4.11 16.51 7.74
CA ARG A 112 4.10 15.99 6.38
C ARG A 112 5.37 15.22 6.10
N LEU A 113 5.23 14.02 5.53
CA LEU A 113 6.32 13.14 5.12
C LEU A 113 6.17 12.88 3.62
N ASN A 114 7.25 13.02 2.88
CA ASN A 114 7.38 12.58 1.50
C ASN A 114 8.05 11.21 1.51
N THR A 115 7.38 10.19 1.02
CA THR A 115 7.83 8.80 1.12
C THR A 115 7.86 8.12 -0.23
N LEU A 116 8.79 7.20 -0.42
CA LEU A 116 8.75 6.20 -1.46
C LEU A 116 8.27 4.90 -0.82
N GLU A 117 7.26 4.24 -1.41
CA GLU A 117 6.60 3.10 -0.80
C GLU A 117 6.52 1.94 -1.79
N LEU A 118 6.78 0.73 -1.28
CA LEU A 118 6.79 -0.52 -2.04
C LEU A 118 5.93 -1.56 -1.31
N PRO A 119 4.64 -1.68 -1.64
CA PRO A 119 3.81 -2.79 -1.22
C PRO A 119 3.97 -4.01 -2.12
N VAL A 120 3.75 -5.19 -1.55
CA VAL A 120 3.56 -6.45 -2.26
C VAL A 120 2.27 -7.08 -1.76
N LEU A 121 1.29 -7.22 -2.65
CA LEU A 121 -0.08 -7.59 -2.29
C LEU A 121 -0.49 -8.89 -2.97
N ALA A 122 -1.14 -9.76 -2.22
CA ALA A 122 -1.96 -10.83 -2.75
C ALA A 122 -3.31 -10.24 -3.19
N ARG A 123 -3.75 -10.55 -4.41
CA ARG A 123 -5.02 -10.07 -4.96
C ARG A 123 -5.87 -11.24 -5.43
N PHE A 124 -7.10 -11.33 -4.90
CA PHE A 124 -8.10 -12.33 -5.30
C PHE A 124 -9.20 -11.68 -6.11
N HIS A 125 -9.55 -12.29 -7.26
CA HIS A 125 -10.51 -11.77 -8.22
C HIS A 125 -11.83 -12.54 -8.15
N PHE A 126 -12.95 -11.79 -8.08
CA PHE A 126 -14.32 -12.28 -8.04
C PHE A 126 -15.15 -11.62 -9.16
N GLY A 127 -14.99 -12.10 -10.39
CA GLY A 127 -15.60 -11.48 -11.55
C GLY A 127 -14.97 -10.12 -11.87
N LYS A 128 -15.70 -9.03 -11.68
CA LYS A 128 -15.21 -7.65 -11.83
C LYS A 128 -14.63 -7.08 -10.55
N PHE A 129 -14.89 -7.71 -9.41
CA PHE A 129 -14.41 -7.26 -8.10
C PHE A 129 -13.12 -7.96 -7.73
N TYR A 130 -12.36 -7.34 -6.84
CA TYR A 130 -11.20 -7.95 -6.22
C TYR A 130 -10.99 -7.44 -4.79
N VAL A 131 -10.31 -8.24 -4.01
CA VAL A 131 -9.73 -7.84 -2.73
C VAL A 131 -8.23 -8.01 -2.79
N ASN A 132 -7.50 -7.17 -2.06
CA ASN A 132 -6.06 -7.26 -1.97
C ASN A 132 -5.60 -7.02 -0.53
N ALA A 133 -4.52 -7.69 -0.14
CA ALA A 133 -3.87 -7.49 1.14
C ALA A 133 -2.38 -7.86 1.04
N GLY A 134 -1.56 -7.21 1.85
CA GLY A 134 -0.14 -7.55 1.94
C GLY A 134 0.70 -6.52 2.70
N PRO A 135 1.98 -6.83 2.90
CA PRO A 135 2.94 -5.94 3.53
C PRO A 135 3.32 -4.76 2.62
N SER A 136 3.78 -3.68 3.25
CA SER A 136 4.42 -2.55 2.60
C SER A 136 5.62 -2.06 3.40
N ILE A 137 6.64 -1.61 2.71
CA ILE A 137 7.78 -0.89 3.27
C ILE A 137 7.80 0.50 2.66
N ALA A 138 8.22 1.49 3.45
CA ALA A 138 8.31 2.86 3.02
C ALA A 138 9.65 3.47 3.44
N TYR A 139 10.20 4.33 2.58
CA TYR A 139 11.37 5.14 2.85
C TYR A 139 10.98 6.61 2.90
N ASN A 140 11.19 7.25 4.05
CA ASN A 140 10.92 8.66 4.28
C ASN A 140 12.05 9.49 3.68
N ILE A 141 11.80 10.12 2.53
CA ILE A 141 12.78 10.92 1.79
C ILE A 141 13.02 12.24 2.51
N SER A 142 11.93 12.93 2.86
CA SER A 142 11.95 14.21 3.53
C SER A 142 10.68 14.43 4.34
N GLY A 143 10.69 15.41 5.20
CA GLY A 143 9.49 15.80 5.94
C GLY A 143 9.57 17.22 6.47
N THR A 144 8.40 17.76 6.78
CA THR A 144 8.25 19.09 7.37
C THR A 144 7.24 19.05 8.51
N ARG A 145 7.53 19.80 9.56
CA ARG A 145 6.58 20.15 10.63
C ARG A 145 6.24 21.62 10.46
N LYS A 146 4.96 21.92 10.37
CA LYS A 146 4.47 23.29 10.38
C LYS A 146 3.67 23.51 11.66
N THR A 147 4.06 24.50 12.46
CA THR A 147 3.33 24.98 13.63
C THR A 147 2.96 26.42 13.35
N GLU A 148 1.68 26.72 13.23
CA GLU A 148 1.18 28.00 12.70
C GLU A 148 1.84 28.35 11.35
N ASP A 149 2.59 29.46 11.29
CA ASP A 149 3.29 29.93 10.09
C ASP A 149 4.76 29.51 10.03
N VAL A 150 5.28 28.91 11.10
CA VAL A 150 6.67 28.45 11.16
C VAL A 150 6.77 27.03 10.59
N SER A 151 7.56 26.86 9.54
CA SER A 151 7.83 25.57 8.93
C SER A 151 9.28 25.14 9.20
N SER A 152 9.47 23.95 9.74
CA SER A 152 10.77 23.34 10.01
C SER A 152 10.92 22.00 9.28
N LYS A 153 12.14 21.71 8.79
CA LYS A 153 12.46 20.42 8.22
C LYS A 153 12.59 19.37 9.32
N LEU A 154 12.10 18.16 9.07
CA LEU A 154 12.28 17.05 9.99
C LEU A 154 13.72 16.52 9.91
N SER A 155 14.29 16.23 11.08
CA SER A 155 15.57 15.54 11.19
C SER A 155 15.33 14.03 11.11
N PHE A 156 16.14 13.35 10.28
CA PHE A 156 16.18 11.89 10.20
C PHE A 156 17.45 11.31 10.84
N LYS A 157 18.09 12.09 11.70
CA LYS A 157 19.20 11.62 12.52
C LYS A 157 18.68 10.74 13.64
N ASN A 158 19.52 9.83 14.13
CA ASN A 158 19.19 9.01 15.29
C ASN A 158 19.32 9.86 16.57
N SER A 159 18.26 10.60 16.88
CA SER A 159 18.14 11.48 18.05
C SER A 159 16.73 11.37 18.63
N PRO A 160 16.51 11.73 19.89
CA PRO A 160 15.18 11.66 20.52
C PRO A 160 14.10 12.42 19.75
N GLU A 161 14.43 13.51 19.08
CA GLU A 161 13.51 14.33 18.28
C GLU A 161 13.47 13.91 16.81
N GLY A 162 14.29 12.92 16.42
CA GLY A 162 14.44 12.46 15.06
C GLY A 162 13.31 11.55 14.60
N PHE A 163 13.14 11.50 13.29
CA PHE A 163 12.23 10.58 12.59
C PHE A 163 13.00 9.42 11.96
N LYS A 164 12.33 8.29 11.84
CA LYS A 164 12.91 7.11 11.20
C LYS A 164 12.76 7.20 9.69
N ARG A 165 13.81 6.77 8.97
CA ARG A 165 13.79 6.70 7.52
C ARG A 165 12.90 5.57 7.00
N PHE A 166 12.89 4.43 7.69
CA PHE A 166 12.11 3.26 7.30
C PHE A 166 10.82 3.16 8.12
N ASP A 167 9.75 2.81 7.43
CA ASP A 167 8.44 2.52 7.98
C ASP A 167 7.90 1.24 7.33
N ALA A 168 7.19 0.43 8.09
CA ALA A 168 6.56 -0.79 7.62
C ALA A 168 5.10 -0.83 8.02
N GLY A 169 4.28 -1.42 7.17
CA GLY A 169 2.85 -1.50 7.37
C GLY A 169 2.23 -2.70 6.66
N VAL A 170 0.94 -2.83 6.83
CA VAL A 170 0.09 -3.72 6.06
C VAL A 170 -0.98 -2.91 5.34
N GLN A 171 -1.32 -3.35 4.14
CA GLN A 171 -2.37 -2.77 3.32
C GLN A 171 -3.48 -3.79 3.12
N ILE A 172 -4.72 -3.34 3.16
CA ILE A 172 -5.91 -4.14 2.84
C ILE A 172 -6.89 -3.27 2.08
N GLY A 173 -7.52 -3.82 1.07
CA GLY A 173 -8.50 -3.09 0.28
C GLY A 173 -9.17 -3.95 -0.77
N GLY A 174 -9.87 -3.29 -1.68
CA GLY A 174 -10.53 -3.93 -2.79
C GLY A 174 -10.98 -2.92 -3.82
N GLY A 175 -11.48 -3.44 -4.93
CA GLY A 175 -11.88 -2.58 -6.02
C GLY A 175 -12.71 -3.29 -7.06
N VAL A 176 -13.02 -2.54 -8.12
CA VAL A 176 -13.77 -3.02 -9.28
C VAL A 176 -12.98 -2.73 -10.56
N GLU A 177 -12.96 -3.70 -11.46
CA GLU A 177 -12.25 -3.62 -12.74
C GLU A 177 -13.22 -3.54 -13.90
N PHE A 178 -12.93 -2.64 -14.82
CA PHE A 178 -13.63 -2.47 -16.09
C PHE A 178 -12.68 -2.75 -17.24
N PRO A 179 -12.66 -3.99 -17.78
CA PRO A 179 -11.76 -4.35 -18.89
C PRO A 179 -12.26 -3.78 -20.21
N PHE A 180 -11.35 -3.22 -21.02
CA PHE A 180 -11.58 -2.71 -22.37
C PHE A 180 -10.53 -3.28 -23.31
N LYS A 181 -10.84 -4.31 -24.08
CA LYS A 181 -9.87 -4.95 -24.98
C LYS A 181 -8.55 -5.29 -24.25
N GLN A 182 -7.47 -4.54 -24.53
CA GLN A 182 -6.15 -4.72 -23.93
C GLN A 182 -5.87 -3.72 -22.78
N LYS A 183 -6.84 -2.90 -22.40
CA LYS A 183 -6.75 -1.91 -21.34
C LYS A 183 -7.71 -2.27 -20.21
N ARG A 184 -7.52 -1.65 -19.06
CA ARG A 184 -8.40 -1.79 -17.90
C ARG A 184 -8.43 -0.45 -17.15
N ILE A 185 -9.58 -0.07 -16.65
CA ILE A 185 -9.72 0.94 -15.61
C ILE A 185 -10.11 0.19 -14.34
N ALA A 186 -9.44 0.47 -13.24
CA ALA A 186 -9.81 -0.07 -11.93
C ALA A 186 -10.03 1.09 -10.95
N LEU A 187 -11.09 0.98 -10.16
CA LEU A 187 -11.35 1.80 -9.00
C LEU A 187 -11.01 0.98 -7.77
N ASP A 188 -10.18 1.53 -6.88
CA ASP A 188 -9.65 0.83 -5.71
C ASP A 188 -9.82 1.70 -4.47
N ILE A 189 -10.24 1.09 -3.37
CA ILE A 189 -10.19 1.70 -2.05
C ILE A 189 -9.31 0.84 -1.15
N ARG A 190 -8.39 1.47 -0.42
CA ARG A 190 -7.39 0.76 0.38
C ARG A 190 -7.12 1.47 1.69
N TYR A 191 -6.92 0.69 2.73
CA TYR A 191 -6.47 1.13 4.04
C TYR A 191 -5.05 0.64 4.31
N VAL A 192 -4.18 1.54 4.79
CA VAL A 192 -2.82 1.24 5.21
C VAL A 192 -2.70 1.40 6.71
N HIS A 193 -2.28 0.34 7.37
CA HIS A 193 -2.01 0.28 8.79
C HIS A 193 -0.49 0.23 9.02
N GLY A 194 0.10 1.39 9.42
CA GLY A 194 1.50 1.43 9.82
C GLY A 194 1.72 0.61 11.08
N LEU A 195 2.70 -0.27 11.04
CA LEU A 195 3.09 -1.15 12.15
C LEU A 195 4.23 -0.57 12.96
N THR A 196 5.14 0.15 12.30
CA THR A 196 6.33 0.70 12.96
C THR A 196 6.12 2.14 13.41
N ASN A 197 6.88 2.54 14.42
CA ASN A 197 6.95 3.93 14.84
C ASN A 197 7.81 4.72 13.86
N ILE A 198 7.29 5.86 13.40
CA ILE A 198 7.99 6.80 12.50
C ILE A 198 8.87 7.82 13.24
N ALA A 199 8.75 7.91 14.57
CA ALA A 199 9.59 8.74 15.43
C ALA A 199 10.40 7.89 16.41
N HIS A 200 11.50 8.44 16.94
CA HIS A 200 12.35 7.69 17.88
C HIS A 200 11.79 7.71 19.31
N ARG A 201 11.30 8.86 19.78
CA ARG A 201 10.86 9.03 21.17
C ARG A 201 9.35 8.83 21.37
N GLN A 202 8.55 9.16 20.37
CA GLN A 202 7.08 9.13 20.48
C GLN A 202 6.49 7.98 19.67
N GLU A 203 5.47 7.34 20.21
CA GLU A 203 4.66 6.41 19.42
C GLU A 203 3.88 7.18 18.36
N MET A 204 4.29 7.05 17.12
CA MET A 204 3.65 7.67 15.97
C MET A 204 3.61 6.67 14.83
N ARG A 205 2.41 6.27 14.39
CA ARG A 205 2.21 5.32 13.29
C ARG A 205 1.33 5.92 12.22
N ASN A 206 1.67 5.68 10.96
CA ASN A 206 0.87 6.15 9.84
C ASN A 206 -0.44 5.38 9.71
N ARG A 207 -1.50 6.11 9.32
CA ARG A 207 -2.81 5.57 8.91
C ARG A 207 -3.20 6.27 7.62
N VAL A 208 -3.50 5.48 6.57
CA VAL A 208 -3.83 6.05 5.26
C VAL A 208 -5.06 5.37 4.71
N VAL A 209 -6.00 6.15 4.20
CA VAL A 209 -7.08 5.70 3.33
C VAL A 209 -6.79 6.24 1.93
N MET A 210 -6.79 5.36 0.94
CA MET A 210 -6.54 5.69 -0.46
C MET A 210 -7.78 5.40 -1.29
N ILE A 211 -8.09 6.30 -2.21
CA ILE A 211 -9.03 6.07 -3.30
C ILE A 211 -8.24 6.25 -4.59
N SER A 212 -8.21 5.21 -5.40
CA SER A 212 -7.34 5.13 -6.57
C SER A 212 -8.13 4.91 -7.84
N VAL A 213 -7.70 5.58 -8.90
CA VAL A 213 -8.11 5.27 -10.26
C VAL A 213 -6.87 4.80 -11.02
N ASN A 214 -6.86 3.54 -11.43
CA ASN A 214 -5.73 2.94 -12.09
C ASN A 214 -6.04 2.73 -13.58
N PHE A 215 -5.13 3.16 -14.44
CA PHE A 215 -5.19 2.94 -15.88
C PHE A 215 -4.14 1.89 -16.26
N SER A 216 -4.60 0.77 -16.77
CA SER A 216 -3.75 -0.38 -17.03
C SER A 216 -3.63 -0.69 -18.50
N LYS A 217 -2.45 -1.17 -18.89
CA LYS A 217 -2.21 -1.85 -20.15
C LYS A 217 -1.89 -3.32 -19.88
N ARG A 218 -2.53 -4.23 -20.60
CA ARG A 218 -2.24 -5.67 -20.51
C ARG A 218 -0.81 -5.93 -21.00
N TRP A 219 -0.04 -6.61 -20.17
CA TRP A 219 1.30 -7.07 -20.53
C TRP A 219 1.18 -8.38 -21.32
N LYS A 220 1.85 -8.48 -22.47
CA LYS A 220 1.70 -9.63 -23.36
C LYS A 220 2.40 -10.89 -22.84
N THR A 221 3.49 -10.73 -22.11
CA THR A 221 4.28 -11.84 -21.58
C THR A 221 4.14 -11.88 -20.07
N ASN A 222 3.79 -13.06 -19.51
CA ASN A 222 3.81 -13.21 -18.05
C ASN A 222 5.26 -13.52 -17.62
N PRO A 223 5.93 -12.61 -16.86
CA PRO A 223 7.32 -12.79 -16.45
C PRO A 223 7.52 -13.95 -15.47
N LEU A 224 6.45 -14.43 -14.82
CA LEU A 224 6.49 -15.57 -13.90
C LEU A 224 6.36 -16.91 -14.62
N GLY A 225 6.27 -16.93 -15.95
CA GLY A 225 6.22 -18.16 -16.75
C GLY A 225 4.96 -19.02 -16.56
N VAL A 226 3.98 -18.54 -15.79
CA VAL A 226 2.70 -19.25 -15.57
C VAL A 226 1.83 -19.10 -16.82
N LYS A 227 1.54 -20.23 -17.50
CA LYS A 227 0.68 -20.29 -18.69
C LYS A 227 -0.79 -20.48 -18.32
#